data_90a6d41c1384bbc6a62aee55f8ff9aba
#
_entry.id   90a6d41c1384bbc6a62aee55f8ff9aba
#
_cell.length_a   1.000
_cell.length_b   1.000
_cell.length_c   1.000
_cell.angle_alpha   90.00
_cell.angle_beta   90.00
_cell.angle_gamma   90.00
#
_symmetry.space_group_name_H-M   'P 1'
#
loop_
_entity.id
_entity.type
_entity.pdbx_description
1 polymer ?
#
loop_
_entity_poly.entity_id
_entity_poly.type
_entity_poly.pdbx_seq_one_letter_code
_entity_poly.pdbx_strand_id
1 'polypeptide(L)'
;MVLERRLSGHVSVVVLDSLCRAGFVPRTVAGLRPDTTWAVVPASWDEKRTRSLETLVGRFDALALHGLLSSDRPAGLIGRGWPIAYIDGWEANPLSIAARLVEALSVEL
;
A
#
# COMPACT_ATOMS: atom_id res chain seq x y z
N MET A 1 3.80 -2.09 6.31
CA MET A 1 4.62 -1.10 5.57
C MET A 1 5.90 -1.74 5.11
N VAL A 2 6.28 -1.48 3.89
CA VAL A 2 7.50 -2.03 3.31
C VAL A 2 8.42 -0.88 2.93
N LEU A 3 9.66 -0.95 3.37
CA LEU A 3 10.70 0.04 3.14
C LEU A 3 11.81 -0.58 2.32
N GLU A 4 12.28 0.12 1.32
CA GLU A 4 13.39 -0.32 0.49
C GLU A 4 14.55 0.67 0.63
N ARG A 5 15.74 0.15 0.86
CA ARG A 5 16.97 0.92 0.91
C ARG A 5 18.08 0.19 0.15
N ARG A 6 18.74 0.90 -0.74
CA ARG A 6 19.87 0.37 -1.51
C ARG A 6 21.18 0.84 -0.90
N LEU A 7 22.03 -0.11 -0.49
CA LEU A 7 23.35 0.14 0.04
C LEU A 7 24.36 -0.75 -0.69
N SER A 8 25.41 -0.14 -1.27
CA SER A 8 26.55 -0.87 -1.88
C SER A 8 26.13 -1.96 -2.87
N GLY A 9 25.13 -1.68 -3.70
CA GLY A 9 24.61 -2.63 -4.69
C GLY A 9 23.62 -3.67 -4.13
N HIS A 10 23.32 -3.63 -2.83
CA HIS A 10 22.33 -4.50 -2.20
C HIS A 10 21.02 -3.77 -1.98
N VAL A 11 19.92 -4.51 -2.07
CA VAL A 11 18.58 -4.02 -1.73
C VAL A 11 18.19 -4.60 -0.37
N SER A 12 17.89 -3.74 0.59
CA SER A 12 17.36 -4.14 1.88
C SER A 12 15.89 -3.79 1.95
N VAL A 13 15.07 -4.77 2.29
CA VAL A 13 13.62 -4.59 2.47
C VAL A 13 13.29 -4.77 3.94
N VAL A 14 12.67 -3.76 4.53
CA VAL A 14 12.23 -3.79 5.92
C VAL A 14 10.71 -3.74 5.95
N VAL A 15 10.09 -4.68 6.65
CA VAL A 15 8.65 -4.74 6.80
C VAL A 15 8.28 -4.33 8.22
N LEU A 16 7.41 -3.32 8.35
CA LEU A 16 6.92 -2.82 9.63
C LEU A 16 5.43 -3.10 9.75
N ASP A 17 5.03 -3.67 10.88
CA ASP A 17 3.64 -3.94 11.16
C ASP A 17 2.96 -2.71 11.75
N SER A 18 1.78 -2.37 11.25
CA SER A 18 0.97 -1.25 11.75
C SER A 18 0.46 -1.47 13.17
N LEU A 19 0.51 -2.70 13.71
CA LEU A 19 0.16 -3.01 15.09
C LEU A 19 1.27 -2.64 16.09
N CYS A 20 2.43 -2.21 15.62
CA CYS A 20 3.49 -1.70 16.48
C CYS A 20 3.01 -0.49 17.28
N ARG A 21 3.65 -0.28 18.44
CA ARG A 21 3.31 0.85 19.34
C ARG A 21 3.26 2.18 18.59
N ALA A 22 2.32 3.03 19.00
CA ALA A 22 2.21 4.38 18.49
C ALA A 22 3.57 5.11 18.57
N GLY A 23 4.02 5.68 17.47
CA GLY A 23 5.30 6.37 17.35
C GLY A 23 6.48 5.48 16.96
N PHE A 24 6.37 4.14 17.09
CA PHE A 24 7.45 3.23 16.69
C PHE A 24 7.70 3.26 15.18
N VAL A 25 6.64 3.12 14.39
CA VAL A 25 6.76 3.10 12.92
C VAL A 25 7.31 4.41 12.36
N PRO A 26 6.78 5.59 12.74
CA PRO A 26 7.33 6.87 12.27
C PRO A 26 8.82 7.06 12.62
N ARG A 27 9.22 6.73 13.83
CA ARG A 27 10.62 6.84 14.26
C ARG A 27 11.54 5.89 13.49
N THR A 28 11.08 4.66 13.27
CA THR A 28 11.84 3.65 12.55
C THR A 28 12.03 4.06 11.10
N VAL A 29 10.98 4.56 10.44
CA VAL A 29 11.04 5.06 9.07
C VAL A 29 12.05 6.20 8.97
N ALA A 30 11.97 7.19 9.86
CA ALA A 30 12.89 8.32 9.87
C ALA A 30 14.33 7.88 10.08
N GLY A 31 14.58 6.92 10.98
CA GLY A 31 15.91 6.39 11.26
C GLY A 31 16.53 5.58 10.13
N LEU A 32 15.70 4.85 9.39
CA LEU A 32 16.15 4.01 8.27
C LEU A 32 16.46 4.81 7.00
N ARG A 33 15.87 5.98 6.84
CA ARG A 33 16.00 6.82 5.63
C ARG A 33 15.78 6.00 4.35
N PRO A 34 14.58 5.43 4.17
CA PRO A 34 14.33 4.56 3.02
C PRO A 34 14.35 5.33 1.70
N ASP A 35 14.79 4.66 0.63
CA ASP A 35 14.69 5.20 -0.72
C ASP A 35 13.24 5.17 -1.21
N THR A 36 12.51 4.14 -0.84
CA THR A 36 11.12 3.94 -1.23
C THR A 36 10.31 3.40 -0.06
N THR A 37 9.12 3.95 0.14
CA THR A 37 8.18 3.52 1.18
C THR A 37 6.85 3.13 0.53
N TRP A 38 6.44 1.89 0.74
CA TRP A 38 5.15 1.38 0.28
C TRP A 38 4.27 1.04 1.46
N ALA A 39 3.01 1.39 1.38
CA ALA A 39 2.01 0.96 2.35
C ALA A 39 1.25 -0.24 1.81
N VAL A 40 1.16 -1.30 2.61
CA VAL A 40 0.31 -2.45 2.33
C VAL A 40 -0.98 -2.24 3.10
N VAL A 41 -2.07 -1.98 2.39
CA VAL A 41 -3.35 -1.62 3.00
C VAL A 41 -4.49 -2.44 2.43
N PRO A 42 -5.55 -2.68 3.24
CA PRO A 42 -6.76 -3.31 2.71
C PRO A 42 -7.38 -2.48 1.59
N ALA A 43 -7.87 -3.14 0.56
CA ALA A 43 -8.57 -2.48 -0.54
C ALA A 43 -9.86 -1.80 -0.09
N SER A 44 -10.39 -2.19 1.07
CA SER A 44 -11.58 -1.59 1.68
C SER A 44 -11.34 -0.22 2.32
N TRP A 45 -10.09 0.18 2.49
CA TRP A 45 -9.78 1.50 3.04
C TRP A 45 -10.19 2.60 2.05
N ASP A 46 -10.54 3.76 2.61
CA ASP A 46 -10.80 4.96 1.83
C ASP A 46 -9.57 5.88 1.78
N GLU A 47 -9.66 6.93 0.98
CA GLU A 47 -8.60 7.92 0.85
C GLU A 47 -8.27 8.60 2.17
N LYS A 48 -9.29 8.96 2.96
CA LYS A 48 -9.11 9.67 4.23
C LYS A 48 -8.28 8.86 5.22
N ARG A 49 -8.59 7.58 5.38
CA ARG A 49 -7.85 6.69 6.28
C ARG A 49 -6.41 6.51 5.84
N THR A 50 -6.20 6.34 4.56
CA THR A 50 -4.86 6.18 3.97
C THR A 50 -4.03 7.44 4.12
N ARG A 51 -4.62 8.62 3.90
CA ARG A 51 -3.93 9.89 4.12
C ARG A 51 -3.61 10.14 5.58
N SER A 52 -4.46 9.72 6.50
CA SER A 52 -4.18 9.81 7.93
C SER A 52 -2.96 8.99 8.32
N LEU A 53 -2.84 7.78 7.77
CA LEU A 53 -1.66 6.95 7.98
C LEU A 53 -0.42 7.59 7.35
N GLU A 54 -0.53 8.12 6.16
CA GLU A 54 0.57 8.81 5.47
C GLU A 54 1.06 10.03 6.26
N THR A 55 0.15 10.81 6.83
CA THR A 55 0.48 11.95 7.68
C THR A 55 1.27 11.51 8.91
N LEU A 56 0.94 10.37 9.50
CA LEU A 56 1.60 9.84 10.68
C LEU A 56 2.99 9.28 10.37
N VAL A 57 3.14 8.59 9.26
CA VAL A 57 4.32 7.78 8.94
C VAL A 57 5.28 8.51 7.99
N GLY A 58 4.74 9.32 7.11
CA GLY A 58 5.48 9.95 6.02
C GLY A 58 4.91 9.53 4.67
N ARG A 59 5.38 10.16 3.61
CA ARG A 59 4.89 9.96 2.26
C ARG A 59 5.00 8.51 1.81
N PHE A 60 3.95 7.99 1.18
CA PHE A 60 3.97 6.71 0.49
C PHE A 60 4.27 6.90 -1.00
N ASP A 61 5.26 6.18 -1.49
CA ASP A 61 5.62 6.19 -2.92
C ASP A 61 4.68 5.32 -3.74
N ALA A 62 4.14 4.27 -3.13
CA ALA A 62 3.15 3.40 -3.76
C ALA A 62 2.33 2.66 -2.71
N LEU A 63 1.20 2.11 -3.14
CA LEU A 63 0.36 1.24 -2.33
C LEU A 63 0.37 -0.17 -2.89
N ALA A 64 0.33 -1.14 -2.00
CA ALA A 64 -0.01 -2.52 -2.31
C ALA A 64 -1.35 -2.83 -1.64
N LEU A 65 -2.33 -3.22 -2.42
CA LEU A 65 -3.69 -3.48 -1.94
C LEU A 65 -3.89 -4.97 -1.71
N HIS A 66 -4.63 -5.33 -0.67
CA HIS A 66 -5.04 -6.71 -0.43
C HIS A 66 -6.54 -6.81 -0.14
N GLY A 67 -7.09 -7.98 -0.38
CA GLY A 67 -8.50 -8.25 -0.11
C GLY A 67 -9.45 -7.55 -1.06
N LEU A 68 -9.08 -7.37 -2.33
CA LEU A 68 -9.93 -6.67 -3.31
C LEU A 68 -11.27 -7.36 -3.50
N LEU A 69 -11.28 -8.69 -3.62
CA LEU A 69 -12.51 -9.46 -3.85
C LEU A 69 -13.45 -9.48 -2.65
N SER A 70 -12.94 -9.28 -1.44
CA SER A 70 -13.74 -9.21 -0.22
C SER A 70 -14.04 -7.78 0.21
N SER A 71 -13.66 -6.79 -0.59
CA SER A 71 -13.92 -5.39 -0.30
C SER A 71 -15.31 -4.97 -0.75
N ASP A 72 -15.99 -4.19 0.08
CA ASP A 72 -17.23 -3.50 -0.28
C ASP A 72 -16.98 -2.26 -1.16
N ARG A 73 -15.72 -1.82 -1.27
CA ARG A 73 -15.29 -0.67 -2.06
C ARG A 73 -14.01 -0.98 -2.84
N PRO A 74 -14.06 -1.89 -3.82
CA PRO A 74 -12.84 -2.36 -4.48
C PRO A 74 -12.05 -1.25 -5.18
N ALA A 75 -12.70 -0.17 -5.61
CA ALA A 75 -12.03 0.95 -6.27
C ALA A 75 -11.73 2.12 -5.34
N GLY A 76 -11.87 1.97 -4.02
CA GLY A 76 -11.79 3.06 -3.05
C GLY A 76 -10.47 3.83 -3.03
N LEU A 77 -9.36 3.18 -3.35
CA LEU A 77 -8.03 3.81 -3.37
C LEU A 77 -7.45 3.96 -4.78
N ILE A 78 -8.06 3.35 -5.78
CA ILE A 78 -7.57 3.42 -7.16
C ILE A 78 -7.89 4.80 -7.73
N GLY A 79 -6.89 5.46 -8.30
CA GLY A 79 -7.05 6.81 -8.86
C GLY A 79 -7.11 7.94 -7.84
N ARG A 80 -6.73 7.70 -6.60
CA ARG A 80 -6.78 8.68 -5.51
C ARG A 80 -5.45 9.40 -5.22
N GLY A 81 -4.51 9.32 -6.14
CA GLY A 81 -3.24 10.05 -6.05
C GLY A 81 -2.04 9.20 -5.65
N TRP A 82 -2.21 7.94 -5.30
CA TRP A 82 -1.10 7.02 -5.07
C TRP A 82 -0.96 6.04 -6.22
N PRO A 83 0.28 5.80 -6.70
CA PRO A 83 0.53 4.67 -7.59
C PRO A 83 0.18 3.35 -6.88
N ILE A 84 -0.48 2.45 -7.58
CA ILE A 84 -0.76 1.11 -7.09
C ILE A 84 0.28 0.16 -7.68
N ALA A 85 1.12 -0.41 -6.83
CA ALA A 85 2.20 -1.30 -7.26
C ALA A 85 1.74 -2.76 -7.37
N TYR A 86 0.93 -3.23 -6.40
CA TYR A 86 0.44 -4.61 -6.36
C TYR A 86 -1.00 -4.65 -5.87
N ILE A 87 -1.75 -5.63 -6.37
CA ILE A 87 -3.10 -5.97 -5.91
C ILE A 87 -3.13 -7.47 -5.67
N ASP A 88 -3.36 -7.88 -4.41
CA ASP A 88 -3.39 -9.29 -3.99
C ASP A 88 -2.18 -10.10 -4.45
N GLY A 89 -0.98 -9.48 -4.39
CA GLY A 89 0.26 -10.11 -4.79
C GLY A 89 0.55 -10.08 -6.30
N TRP A 90 -0.35 -9.53 -7.10
CA TRP A 90 -0.14 -9.37 -8.55
C TRP A 90 0.36 -7.96 -8.87
N GLU A 91 1.32 -7.87 -9.75
CA GLU A 91 1.81 -6.58 -10.22
C GLU A 91 0.65 -5.79 -10.86
N ALA A 92 0.47 -4.56 -10.38
CA ALA A 92 -0.62 -3.70 -10.86
C ALA A 92 -0.19 -2.92 -12.10
N ASN A 93 -0.96 -3.04 -13.16
CA ASN A 93 -0.89 -2.23 -14.35
C ASN A 93 -2.33 -1.95 -14.82
N PRO A 94 -2.57 -1.05 -15.79
CA PRO A 94 -3.94 -0.72 -16.18
C PRO A 94 -4.79 -1.94 -16.55
N LEU A 95 -4.20 -2.93 -17.19
CA LEU A 95 -4.92 -4.15 -17.61
C LEU A 95 -5.26 -5.05 -16.42
N SER A 96 -4.29 -5.29 -15.52
CA SER A 96 -4.52 -6.13 -14.35
C SER A 96 -5.49 -5.47 -13.37
N ILE A 97 -5.41 -4.16 -13.20
CA ILE A 97 -6.36 -3.39 -12.38
C ILE A 97 -7.78 -3.55 -12.93
N ALA A 98 -7.95 -3.33 -14.23
CA ALA A 98 -9.26 -3.48 -14.86
C ALA A 98 -9.82 -4.90 -14.71
N ALA A 99 -8.98 -5.92 -14.93
CA ALA A 99 -9.39 -7.31 -14.80
C ALA A 99 -9.82 -7.65 -13.36
N ARG A 100 -9.07 -7.19 -12.37
CA ARG A 100 -9.37 -7.43 -10.96
C ARG A 100 -10.63 -6.69 -10.51
N LEU A 101 -10.87 -5.48 -10.99
CA LEU A 101 -12.08 -4.73 -10.70
C LEU A 101 -13.33 -5.41 -11.30
N VAL A 102 -13.23 -5.88 -12.52
CA VAL A 102 -14.33 -6.61 -13.16
C VAL A 102 -14.66 -7.88 -12.36
N GLU A 103 -13.64 -8.63 -11.95
CA GLU A 103 -13.82 -9.82 -11.12
C GLU A 103 -14.48 -9.49 -9.78
N ALA A 104 -14.02 -8.45 -9.08
CA ALA A 104 -14.58 -8.02 -7.81
C ALA A 104 -16.03 -7.58 -7.93
N LEU A 105 -16.37 -6.82 -8.97
CA LEU A 105 -17.73 -6.36 -9.21
C LEU A 105 -18.68 -7.51 -9.61
N SER A 106 -18.15 -8.52 -10.30
CA SER A 106 -18.94 -9.68 -10.71
C SER A 106 -19.36 -10.56 -9.52
N VAL A 107 -18.56 -10.58 -8.45
CA VAL A 107 -18.89 -11.35 -7.23
C VAL A 107 -20.09 -10.78 -6.50
N GLU A 108 -20.36 -9.48 -6.63
CA GLU A 108 -21.49 -8.82 -5.96
C GLU A 108 -22.81 -8.96 -6.71
N LEU A 109 -22.78 -9.41 -7.95
CA LEU A 109 -23.97 -9.63 -8.78
C LEU A 109 -24.48 -11.06 -8.61
#